data_3858d5d11f20f0bcd6ddde4998032bbd
#
_entry.id   3858d5d11f20f0bcd6ddde4998032bbd
#
_cell.length_a   1.000
_cell.length_b   1.000
_cell.length_c   1.000
_cell.angle_alpha   90.00
_cell.angle_beta   90.00
_cell.angle_gamma   90.00
#
_symmetry.space_group_name_H-M   'P 1'
#
loop_
_entity.id
_entity.type
_entity.pdbx_description
1 polymer ?
#
loop_
_entity_poly.entity_id
_entity_poly.type
_entity_poly.pdbx_seq_one_letter_code
_entity_poly.pdbx_strand_id
1 'polypeptide(L)'
;ISDDFGYGDSGPYGGGEGRGMPTPNLDCLAKEGMTFFSFYGQPSCTPGRAAMLTGRFPNRSGMTTVAFQGQGGGLPAAEWTTASVLKTAGYKTFFTGKWHLGEADYALPNAQGFDEMKYVGLYHLNAYTYADPAWFPAMPTELREMFAKVTKGAMSGKAGEKAVEEFKVNGQYVNTPEKGWV
;
A
#
# COMPACT_ATOMS: atom_id res chain seq x y z
N ILE A 1 -4.47 -2.90 -7.34
CA ILE A 1 -3.29 -2.08 -7.74
C ILE A 1 -2.06 -2.96 -7.71
N SER A 2 -1.26 -2.93 -8.78
CA SER A 2 0.11 -3.43 -8.74
C SER A 2 1.03 -2.34 -8.22
N ASP A 3 1.96 -2.70 -7.35
CA ASP A 3 2.96 -1.81 -6.78
C ASP A 3 4.29 -2.02 -7.52
N ASP A 4 4.91 -0.94 -7.96
CA ASP A 4 6.17 -0.95 -8.72
C ASP A 4 6.15 -1.80 -10.01
N PHE A 5 5.00 -1.91 -10.66
CA PHE A 5 4.84 -2.62 -11.92
C PHE A 5 5.07 -1.65 -13.09
N GLY A 6 6.12 -1.90 -13.85
CA GLY A 6 6.52 -1.04 -14.96
C GLY A 6 5.65 -1.24 -16.21
N TYR A 7 5.57 -0.22 -17.05
CA TYR A 7 4.82 -0.24 -18.30
C TYR A 7 5.20 -1.45 -19.19
N GLY A 8 6.49 -1.73 -19.31
CA GLY A 8 7.01 -2.83 -20.14
C GLY A 8 7.11 -4.18 -19.42
N ASP A 9 6.49 -4.39 -18.27
CA ASP A 9 6.60 -5.65 -17.53
C ASP A 9 5.54 -6.67 -17.97
N SER A 10 4.34 -6.22 -18.34
CA SER A 10 3.27 -7.12 -18.77
C SER A 10 3.28 -7.42 -20.28
N GLY A 11 2.75 -8.58 -20.64
CA GLY A 11 2.61 -9.01 -22.03
C GLY A 11 1.87 -8.03 -22.93
N PRO A 12 0.70 -7.46 -22.52
CA PRO A 12 -0.03 -6.47 -23.30
C PRO A 12 0.77 -5.24 -23.74
N TYR A 13 1.82 -4.91 -23.01
CA TYR A 13 2.71 -3.78 -23.30
C TYR A 13 4.10 -4.20 -23.79
N GLY A 14 4.24 -5.44 -24.26
CA GLY A 14 5.45 -5.95 -24.90
C GLY A 14 6.48 -6.56 -23.94
N GLY A 15 6.10 -6.76 -22.66
CA GLY A 15 6.91 -7.49 -21.67
C GLY A 15 6.48 -8.94 -21.52
N GLY A 16 6.15 -9.35 -20.30
CA GLY A 16 5.65 -10.69 -20.02
C GLY A 16 6.70 -11.77 -20.28
N GLU A 17 6.37 -12.74 -21.12
CA GLU A 17 7.24 -13.88 -21.43
C GLU A 17 8.62 -13.45 -21.95
N GLY A 18 8.66 -12.41 -22.79
CA GLY A 18 9.91 -11.86 -23.33
C GLY A 18 10.86 -11.30 -22.25
N ARG A 19 10.36 -11.01 -21.05
CA ARG A 19 11.14 -10.62 -19.87
C ARG A 19 11.27 -11.73 -18.82
N GLY A 20 10.85 -12.95 -19.13
CA GLY A 20 10.87 -14.08 -18.21
C GLY A 20 9.78 -14.01 -17.11
N MET A 21 8.78 -13.15 -17.30
CA MET A 21 7.66 -12.98 -16.36
C MET A 21 6.32 -13.07 -17.09
N PRO A 22 5.85 -14.27 -17.47
CA PRO A 22 4.58 -14.46 -18.17
C PRO A 22 3.40 -13.84 -17.41
N THR A 23 2.54 -13.14 -18.13
CA THR A 23 1.33 -12.51 -17.57
C THR A 23 0.06 -12.99 -18.26
N PRO A 24 -0.23 -14.30 -18.30
CA PRO A 24 -1.29 -14.88 -19.14
C PRO A 24 -2.69 -14.33 -18.84
N ASN A 25 -2.98 -14.05 -17.58
CA ASN A 25 -4.28 -13.48 -17.19
C ASN A 25 -4.44 -12.02 -17.64
N LEU A 26 -3.37 -11.23 -17.59
CA LEU A 26 -3.40 -9.86 -18.13
C LEU A 26 -3.48 -9.87 -19.65
N ASP A 27 -2.81 -10.82 -20.31
CA ASP A 27 -2.89 -11.01 -21.77
C ASP A 27 -4.31 -11.38 -22.20
N CYS A 28 -4.98 -12.25 -21.45
CA CYS A 28 -6.38 -12.63 -21.68
C CYS A 28 -7.29 -11.42 -21.51
N LEU A 29 -7.16 -10.70 -20.41
CA LEU A 29 -7.95 -9.49 -20.14
C LEU A 29 -7.76 -8.43 -21.22
N ALA A 30 -6.54 -8.24 -21.71
CA ALA A 30 -6.26 -7.29 -22.80
C ALA A 30 -6.88 -7.70 -24.14
N LYS A 31 -6.94 -9.02 -24.43
CA LYS A 31 -7.60 -9.54 -25.65
C LYS A 31 -9.12 -9.41 -25.59
N GLU A 32 -9.71 -9.53 -24.42
CA GLU A 32 -11.16 -9.47 -24.22
C GLU A 32 -11.67 -8.06 -23.96
N GLY A 33 -10.80 -7.15 -23.58
CA GLY A 33 -11.13 -5.80 -23.16
C GLY A 33 -10.47 -4.70 -23.98
N MET A 34 -10.21 -3.58 -23.34
CA MET A 34 -9.55 -2.42 -23.92
C MET A 34 -8.22 -2.16 -23.26
N THR A 35 -7.16 -2.01 -24.04
CA THR A 35 -5.82 -1.67 -23.57
C THR A 35 -5.51 -0.21 -23.85
N PHE A 36 -5.15 0.53 -22.82
CA PHE A 36 -4.78 1.94 -22.92
C PHE A 36 -3.26 2.09 -22.98
N PHE A 37 -2.73 2.55 -24.10
CA PHE A 37 -1.28 2.77 -24.27
C PHE A 37 -0.77 4.10 -23.72
N SER A 38 -1.66 5.03 -23.43
CA SER A 38 -1.35 6.38 -22.91
C SER A 38 -2.16 6.70 -21.67
N PHE A 39 -2.26 5.76 -20.74
CA PHE A 39 -2.89 5.97 -19.44
C PHE A 39 -1.80 6.12 -18.37
N TYR A 40 -1.55 7.34 -17.95
CA TYR A 40 -0.48 7.65 -17.00
C TYR A 40 -0.98 7.58 -15.55
N GLY A 41 -0.24 6.86 -14.73
CA GLY A 41 -0.42 6.85 -13.27
C GLY A 41 0.14 8.12 -12.61
N GLN A 42 0.15 8.12 -11.29
CA GLN A 42 0.79 9.18 -10.51
C GLN A 42 2.26 8.82 -10.22
N PRO A 43 3.10 9.81 -9.84
CA PRO A 43 4.56 9.62 -9.80
C PRO A 43 5.08 8.69 -8.70
N SER A 44 4.26 8.36 -7.70
CA SER A 44 4.67 7.47 -6.60
C SER A 44 3.48 6.85 -5.86
N CYS A 45 3.79 6.02 -4.85
CA CYS A 45 2.81 5.21 -4.12
C CYS A 45 1.66 6.03 -3.51
N THR A 46 1.95 6.99 -2.64
CA THR A 46 0.94 7.79 -1.95
C THR A 46 0.07 8.60 -2.91
N PRO A 47 0.64 9.38 -3.84
CA PRO A 47 -0.15 10.09 -4.85
C PRO A 47 -1.05 9.18 -5.67
N GLY A 48 -0.52 8.03 -6.12
CA GLY A 48 -1.29 7.07 -6.93
C GLY A 48 -2.45 6.44 -6.17
N ARG A 49 -2.22 6.04 -4.92
CA ARG A 49 -3.24 5.46 -4.04
C ARG A 49 -4.31 6.46 -3.67
N ALA A 50 -3.92 7.70 -3.35
CA ALA A 50 -4.86 8.78 -3.08
C ALA A 50 -5.74 9.07 -4.30
N ALA A 51 -5.14 9.23 -5.48
CA ALA A 51 -5.87 9.49 -6.71
C ALA A 51 -6.86 8.35 -7.04
N MET A 52 -6.44 7.10 -6.88
CA MET A 52 -7.31 5.94 -7.12
C MET A 52 -8.50 5.89 -6.16
N LEU A 53 -8.27 6.13 -4.87
CA LEU A 53 -9.34 6.02 -3.87
C LEU A 53 -10.29 7.22 -3.86
N THR A 54 -9.79 8.42 -4.20
CA THR A 54 -10.59 9.64 -4.16
C THR A 54 -11.12 10.11 -5.51
N GLY A 55 -10.58 9.57 -6.61
CA GLY A 55 -10.87 10.06 -7.96
C GLY A 55 -10.32 11.47 -8.24
N ARG A 56 -9.43 11.99 -7.38
CA ARG A 56 -8.89 13.34 -7.46
C ARG A 56 -7.38 13.34 -7.71
N PHE A 57 -6.90 14.32 -8.46
CA PHE A 57 -5.47 14.53 -8.60
C PHE A 57 -4.80 14.83 -7.25
N PRO A 58 -3.57 14.36 -7.01
CA PRO A 58 -2.86 14.52 -5.74
C PRO A 58 -2.72 15.98 -5.27
N ASN A 59 -2.56 16.92 -6.19
CA ASN A 59 -2.51 18.35 -5.87
C ASN A 59 -3.86 18.93 -5.38
N ARG A 60 -4.95 18.19 -5.55
CA ARG A 60 -6.27 18.55 -5.02
C ARG A 60 -6.50 17.99 -3.61
N SER A 61 -6.02 16.78 -3.35
CA SER A 61 -6.11 16.13 -2.04
C SER A 61 -4.97 16.50 -1.10
N GLY A 62 -3.92 17.17 -1.59
CA GLY A 62 -2.70 17.46 -0.84
C GLY A 62 -1.71 16.28 -0.74
N MET A 63 -2.09 15.11 -1.29
CA MET A 63 -1.27 13.89 -1.22
C MET A 63 -0.24 13.81 -2.35
N THR A 64 0.64 14.80 -2.42
CA THR A 64 1.58 15.00 -3.54
C THR A 64 2.91 14.27 -3.37
N THR A 65 3.26 13.87 -2.16
CA THR A 65 4.52 13.22 -1.82
C THR A 65 4.29 11.90 -1.11
N VAL A 66 5.31 11.05 -1.07
CA VAL A 66 5.26 9.78 -0.33
C VAL A 66 5.12 10.06 1.16
N ALA A 67 4.14 9.45 1.79
CA ALA A 67 3.99 9.46 3.24
C ALA A 67 5.03 8.50 3.86
N PHE A 68 5.77 8.98 4.84
CA PHE A 68 6.70 8.16 5.60
C PHE A 68 6.19 7.93 7.01
N GLN A 69 6.49 6.75 7.52
CA GLN A 69 6.15 6.36 8.88
C GLN A 69 6.79 7.33 9.90
N GLY A 70 6.03 7.69 10.94
CA GLY A 70 6.46 8.63 11.97
C GLY A 70 6.36 10.12 11.59
N GLN A 71 5.90 10.46 10.38
CA GLN A 71 5.65 11.86 9.99
C GLN A 71 4.32 12.38 10.52
N GLY A 72 3.39 11.49 10.85
CA GLY A 72 2.01 11.86 11.16
C GLY A 72 1.23 12.31 9.93
N GLY A 73 -0.04 12.66 10.13
CA GLY A 73 -0.89 13.12 9.03
C GLY A 73 -1.39 12.03 8.09
N GLY A 74 -1.78 12.42 6.89
CA GLY A 74 -2.29 11.52 5.86
C GLY A 74 -3.45 12.10 5.08
N LEU A 75 -4.23 11.22 4.42
CA LEU A 75 -5.37 11.61 3.60
C LEU A 75 -6.37 12.43 4.45
N PRO A 76 -6.70 13.67 4.03
CA PRO A 76 -7.57 14.53 4.82
C PRO A 76 -8.94 13.88 5.10
N ALA A 77 -9.45 14.06 6.31
CA ALA A 77 -10.77 13.53 6.72
C ALA A 77 -11.94 14.03 5.87
N ALA A 78 -11.77 15.17 5.20
CA ALA A 78 -12.78 15.74 4.33
C ALA A 78 -12.84 15.10 2.93
N GLU A 79 -11.87 14.26 2.59
CA GLU A 79 -11.85 13.57 1.30
C GLU A 79 -12.88 12.42 1.29
N TRP A 80 -13.55 12.30 0.17
CA TRP A 80 -14.42 11.16 -0.10
C TRP A 80 -13.61 10.07 -0.81
N THR A 81 -13.64 8.88 -0.26
CA THR A 81 -13.05 7.70 -0.89
C THR A 81 -14.13 6.87 -1.59
N THR A 82 -13.71 6.01 -2.51
CA THR A 82 -14.61 5.02 -3.11
C THR A 82 -15.34 4.20 -2.04
N ALA A 83 -14.66 3.86 -0.95
CA ALA A 83 -15.27 3.13 0.17
C ALA A 83 -16.36 3.96 0.87
N SER A 84 -16.07 5.22 1.21
CA SER A 84 -17.05 6.09 1.86
C SER A 84 -18.27 6.35 0.97
N VAL A 85 -18.09 6.51 -0.33
CA VAL A 85 -19.19 6.65 -1.30
C VAL A 85 -20.03 5.37 -1.36
N LEU A 86 -19.40 4.20 -1.51
CA LEU A 86 -20.13 2.93 -1.59
C LEU A 86 -20.91 2.60 -0.32
N LYS A 87 -20.40 3.00 0.85
CA LYS A 87 -21.15 2.87 2.13
C LYS A 87 -22.47 3.61 2.10
N THR A 88 -22.56 4.77 1.47
CA THR A 88 -23.84 5.50 1.36
C THR A 88 -24.88 4.74 0.54
N ALA A 89 -24.43 3.84 -0.33
CA ALA A 89 -25.29 2.95 -1.12
C ALA A 89 -25.53 1.59 -0.44
N GLY A 90 -25.11 1.40 0.82
CA GLY A 90 -25.34 0.19 1.60
C GLY A 90 -24.31 -0.93 1.38
N TYR A 91 -23.23 -0.67 0.64
CA TYR A 91 -22.15 -1.67 0.47
C TYR A 91 -21.38 -1.86 1.76
N LYS A 92 -20.96 -3.10 2.01
CA LYS A 92 -19.89 -3.44 2.95
C LYS A 92 -18.54 -3.27 2.26
N THR A 93 -17.60 -2.66 2.95
CA THR A 93 -16.32 -2.27 2.40
C THR A 93 -15.17 -2.95 3.13
N PHE A 94 -14.29 -3.59 2.37
CA PHE A 94 -13.17 -4.35 2.89
C PHE A 94 -11.87 -3.83 2.29
N PHE A 95 -10.81 -3.79 3.08
CA PHE A 95 -9.49 -3.42 2.64
C PHE A 95 -8.46 -4.51 2.99
N THR A 96 -7.60 -4.81 2.05
CA THR A 96 -6.41 -5.64 2.27
C THR A 96 -5.23 -5.09 1.48
N GLY A 97 -4.03 -5.25 1.99
CA GLY A 97 -2.80 -4.84 1.33
C GLY A 97 -2.22 -3.52 1.85
N LYS A 98 -1.46 -2.84 1.00
CA LYS A 98 -0.74 -1.61 1.34
C LYS A 98 -1.67 -0.40 1.31
N TRP A 99 -1.74 0.35 2.41
CA TRP A 99 -2.49 1.60 2.52
C TRP A 99 -1.74 2.80 1.96
N HIS A 100 -0.70 3.20 2.61
CA HIS A 100 0.25 4.27 2.27
C HIS A 100 -0.36 5.67 2.12
N LEU A 101 -1.42 5.96 2.86
CA LEU A 101 -2.10 7.26 2.88
C LEU A 101 -2.06 7.95 4.25
N GLY A 102 -1.07 7.59 5.07
CA GLY A 102 -0.84 8.20 6.37
C GLY A 102 -1.23 7.33 7.55
N GLU A 103 -0.93 7.82 8.74
CA GLU A 103 -1.02 7.09 10.01
C GLU A 103 -1.79 7.84 11.09
N ALA A 104 -2.22 9.08 10.84
CA ALA A 104 -3.10 9.77 11.77
C ALA A 104 -4.47 9.07 11.84
N ASP A 105 -5.12 9.09 13.00
CA ASP A 105 -6.39 8.39 13.24
C ASP A 105 -7.45 8.68 12.17
N TYR A 106 -7.55 9.93 11.71
CA TYR A 106 -8.48 10.31 10.66
C TYR A 106 -8.11 9.80 9.27
N ALA A 107 -6.84 9.44 9.06
CA ALA A 107 -6.33 8.97 7.77
C ALA A 107 -6.29 7.45 7.66
N LEU A 108 -6.62 6.72 8.72
CA LEU A 108 -6.65 5.27 8.72
C LEU A 108 -7.76 4.73 7.80
N PRO A 109 -7.60 3.55 7.19
CA PRO A 109 -8.60 3.01 6.27
C PRO A 109 -10.01 2.96 6.84
N ASN A 110 -10.19 2.59 8.12
CA ASN A 110 -11.49 2.55 8.77
C ASN A 110 -12.11 3.96 8.91
N ALA A 111 -11.31 4.98 9.22
CA ALA A 111 -11.76 6.37 9.23
C ALA A 111 -12.10 6.89 7.82
N GLN A 112 -11.50 6.29 6.79
CA GLN A 112 -11.67 6.61 5.38
C GLN A 112 -12.72 5.74 4.67
N GLY A 113 -13.57 5.06 5.44
CA GLY A 113 -14.78 4.42 4.91
C GLY A 113 -14.74 2.89 4.80
N PHE A 114 -13.64 2.22 5.14
CA PHE A 114 -13.60 0.77 5.15
C PHE A 114 -14.17 0.19 6.44
N ASP A 115 -15.08 -0.77 6.32
CA ASP A 115 -15.73 -1.43 7.46
C ASP A 115 -14.81 -2.46 8.12
N GLU A 116 -14.05 -3.16 7.33
CA GLU A 116 -13.16 -4.23 7.79
C GLU A 116 -11.84 -4.21 7.04
N MET A 117 -10.77 -4.50 7.76
CA MET A 117 -9.43 -4.57 7.19
C MET A 117 -8.70 -5.79 7.71
N LYS A 118 -8.01 -6.49 6.80
CA LYS A 118 -7.15 -7.62 7.13
C LYS A 118 -5.84 -7.54 6.35
N TYR A 119 -4.74 -7.92 6.99
CA TYR A 119 -3.41 -7.94 6.36
C TYR A 119 -3.04 -6.58 5.76
N VAL A 120 -3.24 -5.52 6.52
CA VAL A 120 -2.96 -4.15 6.09
C VAL A 120 -1.58 -3.73 6.55
N GLY A 121 -0.78 -3.22 5.61
CA GLY A 121 0.42 -2.45 5.91
C GLY A 121 0.18 -0.98 5.68
N LEU A 122 0.45 -0.14 6.66
CA LEU A 122 0.30 1.30 6.49
C LEU A 122 1.28 1.86 5.46
N TYR A 123 2.42 1.19 5.27
CA TYR A 123 3.49 1.61 4.37
C TYR A 123 3.93 0.46 3.46
N HIS A 124 5.24 0.29 3.21
CA HIS A 124 5.77 -0.84 2.46
C HIS A 124 5.65 -2.13 3.26
N LEU A 125 4.69 -2.97 2.89
CA LEU A 125 4.33 -4.19 3.61
C LEU A 125 5.51 -5.11 3.92
N ASN A 126 6.43 -5.20 3.00
CA ASN A 126 7.43 -6.26 3.04
C ASN A 126 8.78 -5.79 3.62
N ALA A 127 9.13 -4.53 3.46
CA ALA A 127 10.45 -4.03 3.85
C ALA A 127 10.73 -4.17 5.36
N TYR A 128 9.69 -4.15 6.18
CA TYR A 128 9.80 -4.19 7.64
C TYR A 128 9.56 -5.57 8.25
N THR A 129 8.90 -6.47 7.53
CA THR A 129 8.51 -7.79 8.04
C THR A 129 9.48 -8.90 7.66
N TYR A 130 10.28 -8.73 6.62
CA TYR A 130 11.21 -9.79 6.15
C TYR A 130 12.24 -10.20 7.20
N ALA A 131 12.65 -9.31 8.08
CA ALA A 131 13.57 -9.63 9.15
C ALA A 131 12.92 -10.34 10.35
N ASP A 132 11.60 -10.36 10.44
CA ASP A 132 10.88 -10.94 11.58
C ASP A 132 10.68 -12.45 11.40
N PRO A 133 11.22 -13.29 12.30
CA PRO A 133 11.05 -14.73 12.24
C PRO A 133 9.62 -15.21 12.48
N ALA A 134 8.76 -14.41 13.09
CA ALA A 134 7.35 -14.76 13.29
C ALA A 134 6.58 -14.80 11.96
N TRP A 135 6.97 -13.95 11.00
CA TRP A 135 6.34 -13.86 9.68
C TRP A 135 7.00 -14.76 8.63
N PHE A 136 8.31 -14.88 8.70
CA PHE A 136 9.11 -15.64 7.74
C PHE A 136 10.04 -16.61 8.48
N PRO A 137 9.51 -17.64 9.18
CA PRO A 137 10.32 -18.55 9.99
C PRO A 137 11.37 -19.32 9.19
N ALA A 138 11.06 -19.64 7.93
CA ALA A 138 11.94 -20.39 7.04
C ALA A 138 12.99 -19.55 6.30
N MET A 139 13.05 -18.24 6.54
CA MET A 139 14.01 -17.37 5.87
C MET A 139 15.45 -17.66 6.35
N PRO A 140 16.43 -17.86 5.43
CA PRO A 140 17.84 -18.01 5.79
C PRO A 140 18.36 -16.84 6.63
N THR A 141 19.26 -17.14 7.57
CA THR A 141 19.79 -16.14 8.51
C THR A 141 20.50 -14.99 7.80
N GLU A 142 21.30 -15.28 6.80
CA GLU A 142 22.05 -14.28 6.03
C GLU A 142 21.09 -13.30 5.31
N LEU A 143 20.03 -13.83 4.75
CA LEU A 143 19.02 -13.03 4.05
C LEU A 143 18.23 -12.16 5.04
N ARG A 144 17.90 -12.71 6.21
CA ARG A 144 17.25 -11.98 7.31
C ARG A 144 18.11 -10.82 7.81
N GLU A 145 19.40 -11.04 8.01
CA GLU A 145 20.33 -9.99 8.42
C GLU A 145 20.48 -8.90 7.36
N MET A 146 20.51 -9.28 6.09
CA MET A 146 20.51 -8.32 4.99
C MET A 146 19.26 -7.42 5.01
N PHE A 147 18.07 -7.99 5.14
CA PHE A 147 16.83 -7.21 5.24
C PHE A 147 16.78 -6.34 6.49
N ALA A 148 17.26 -6.83 7.63
CA ALA A 148 17.34 -6.05 8.85
C ALA A 148 18.26 -4.81 8.69
N LYS A 149 19.38 -4.97 7.98
CA LYS A 149 20.28 -3.83 7.67
C LYS A 149 19.62 -2.82 6.73
N VAL A 150 18.95 -3.29 5.68
CA VAL A 150 18.22 -2.43 4.74
C VAL A 150 17.12 -1.66 5.46
N THR A 151 16.32 -2.34 6.28
CA THR A 151 15.26 -1.72 7.07
C THR A 151 15.82 -0.66 8.01
N LYS A 152 16.88 -0.97 8.75
CA LYS A 152 17.53 -0.02 9.65
C LYS A 152 18.10 1.20 8.91
N GLY A 153 18.67 0.99 7.74
CA GLY A 153 19.18 2.07 6.90
C GLY A 153 18.09 2.97 6.33
N ALA A 154 16.99 2.38 5.86
CA ALA A 154 15.86 3.11 5.33
C ALA A 154 15.09 3.92 6.40
N MET A 155 15.21 3.51 7.66
CA MET A 155 14.51 4.10 8.81
C MET A 155 15.49 4.82 9.76
N SER A 156 16.60 5.33 9.23
CA SER A 156 17.57 6.08 10.02
C SER A 156 16.99 7.44 10.48
N GLY A 157 17.30 7.80 11.73
CA GLY A 157 16.84 9.04 12.34
C GLY A 157 15.66 8.85 13.32
N LYS A 158 15.29 9.92 14.02
CA LYS A 158 14.27 9.88 15.10
C LYS A 158 12.91 9.33 14.65
N ALA A 159 12.48 9.67 13.45
CA ALA A 159 11.23 9.15 12.90
C ALA A 159 11.31 7.66 12.60
N GLY A 160 12.44 7.19 12.06
CA GLY A 160 12.67 5.78 11.80
C GLY A 160 12.80 4.95 13.07
N GLU A 161 13.46 5.46 14.10
CA GLU A 161 13.56 4.80 15.41
C GLU A 161 12.19 4.60 16.06
N LYS A 162 11.37 5.65 16.07
CA LYS A 162 9.98 5.58 16.57
C LYS A 162 9.15 4.58 15.76
N ALA A 163 9.28 4.62 14.46
CA ALA A 163 8.55 3.71 13.57
C ALA A 163 8.93 2.24 13.80
N VAL A 164 10.22 1.93 14.01
CA VAL A 164 10.67 0.56 14.36
C VAL A 164 10.12 0.11 15.70
N GLU A 165 10.06 1.00 16.67
CA GLU A 165 9.50 0.71 18.00
C GLU A 165 8.00 0.41 17.91
N GLU A 166 7.23 1.26 17.25
CA GLU A 166 5.78 1.08 17.04
C GLU A 166 5.49 -0.21 16.26
N PHE A 167 6.33 -0.55 15.29
CA PHE A 167 6.20 -1.79 14.53
C PHE A 167 6.45 -3.05 15.38
N LYS A 168 7.42 -3.02 16.29
CA LYS A 168 7.69 -4.12 17.23
C LYS A 168 6.53 -4.35 18.20
N VAL A 169 5.87 -3.27 18.62
CA VAL A 169 4.75 -3.32 19.58
C VAL A 169 3.47 -3.82 18.88
N ASN A 170 3.25 -3.48 17.62
CA ASN A 170 1.97 -3.68 16.92
C ASN A 170 1.98 -4.79 15.88
N GLY A 171 2.84 -5.74 15.96
CA GLY A 171 3.19 -6.87 15.07
C GLY A 171 2.16 -7.48 14.12
N GLN A 172 0.93 -7.04 14.11
CA GLN A 172 -0.10 -7.35 13.11
C GLN A 172 -1.06 -6.18 12.97
N TYR A 173 -1.03 -5.52 11.84
CA TYR A 173 -2.02 -4.52 11.49
C TYR A 173 -3.34 -5.20 11.07
N VAL A 174 -4.06 -5.72 12.03
CA VAL A 174 -5.46 -6.12 11.87
C VAL A 174 -6.29 -5.08 12.60
N ASN A 175 -6.94 -4.20 11.87
CA ASN A 175 -7.85 -3.25 12.47
C ASN A 175 -9.29 -3.65 12.13
N THR A 176 -10.07 -3.95 13.15
CA THR A 176 -11.53 -3.96 13.07
C THR A 176 -12.06 -2.78 13.85
N PRO A 177 -13.23 -2.22 13.50
CA PRO A 177 -13.85 -1.11 14.24
C PRO A 177 -13.96 -1.35 15.75
N GLU A 178 -13.97 -2.63 16.16
CA GLU A 178 -14.15 -3.07 17.54
C GLU A 178 -12.84 -3.26 18.30
N LYS A 179 -11.72 -3.46 17.63
CA LYS A 179 -10.44 -3.85 18.25
C LYS A 179 -9.31 -2.84 18.09
N GLY A 180 -9.48 -1.82 17.26
CA GLY A 180 -8.37 -0.95 16.92
C GLY A 180 -7.26 -1.69 16.18
N TRP A 181 -6.06 -1.15 16.21
CA TRP A 181 -4.87 -1.80 15.65
C TRP A 181 -4.38 -2.90 16.59
N VAL A 182 -4.38 -4.13 16.13
CA VAL A 182 -3.82 -5.30 16.83
C VAL A 182 -2.64 -5.84 16.04
#